data_ed8845873d2f99f6848b784c3c510b53
#
_entry.id   ed8845873d2f99f6848b784c3c510b53
#
_cell.length_a   1.000
_cell.length_b   1.000
_cell.length_c   1.000
_cell.angle_alpha   90.00
_cell.angle_beta   90.00
_cell.angle_gamma   90.00
#
_symmetry.space_group_name_H-M   'P 1'
#
loop_
_entity.id
_entity.type
_entity.pdbx_description
1 polymer ?
#
loop_
_entity_poly.entity_id
_entity_poly.type
_entity_poly.pdbx_seq_one_letter_code
_entity_poly.pdbx_strand_id
1 'polypeptide(L)'
;MYMSLAGIIKSLGHEITSKHVIDPHTTDGDWISNYDPQQLWQREVTRLQQSDVLISEVTTPAFGVAFMMEEAIKLGKPQLSLYYALPLQTEELPLMLRGKPDINFKIYTEDTAKVVLTEFFDNIK
;
A
#
# COMPACT_ATOMS: atom_id res chain seq x y z
N MET A 1 6.12 -8.55 -6.68
CA MET A 1 6.34 -7.53 -5.64
C MET A 1 5.23 -7.51 -4.60
N TYR A 2 3.98 -7.25 -4.98
CA TYR A 2 2.87 -7.26 -4.02
C TYR A 2 2.71 -8.59 -3.30
N MET A 3 2.94 -9.70 -3.99
CA MET A 3 2.82 -11.03 -3.38
C MET A 3 3.83 -11.24 -2.25
N SER A 4 5.08 -10.79 -2.45
CA SER A 4 6.12 -10.92 -1.42
C SER A 4 5.81 -10.07 -0.18
N LEU A 5 5.37 -8.83 -0.40
CA LEU A 5 4.98 -7.95 0.71
C LEU A 5 3.78 -8.52 1.47
N ALA A 6 2.79 -9.03 0.74
CA ALA A 6 1.62 -9.65 1.35
C ALA A 6 2.01 -10.84 2.23
N GLY A 7 2.94 -11.67 1.74
CA GLY A 7 3.44 -12.80 2.50
C GLY A 7 4.09 -12.38 3.81
N ILE A 8 4.91 -11.33 3.78
CA ILE A 8 5.55 -10.80 4.98
C ILE A 8 4.52 -10.25 5.96
N ILE A 9 3.57 -9.46 5.46
CA ILE A 9 2.52 -8.86 6.30
C ILE A 9 1.72 -9.95 7.00
N LYS A 10 1.32 -10.98 6.28
CA LYS A 10 0.59 -12.13 6.86
C LYS A 10 1.44 -12.87 7.89
N SER A 11 2.74 -13.04 7.62
CA SER A 11 3.64 -13.73 8.56
C SER A 11 3.81 -12.96 9.87
N LEU A 12 3.60 -11.65 9.84
CA LEU A 12 3.62 -10.80 11.03
C LEU A 12 2.28 -10.76 11.78
N GLY A 13 1.30 -11.55 11.36
CA GLY A 13 0.03 -11.70 12.04
C GLY A 13 -1.08 -10.75 11.60
N HIS A 14 -0.93 -10.10 10.45
CA HIS A 14 -1.90 -9.13 9.97
C HIS A 14 -2.74 -9.68 8.82
N GLU A 15 -3.98 -9.19 8.73
CA GLU A 15 -4.91 -9.54 7.68
C GLU A 15 -4.90 -8.48 6.58
N ILE A 16 -5.02 -8.93 5.32
CA ILE A 16 -5.03 -8.04 4.16
C ILE A 16 -6.45 -7.97 3.61
N THR A 17 -6.99 -6.74 3.48
CA THR A 17 -8.34 -6.50 2.98
C THR A 17 -8.41 -6.29 1.47
N SER A 18 -7.30 -5.88 0.83
CA SER A 18 -7.24 -5.58 -0.61
C SER A 18 -6.75 -6.78 -1.42
N LYS A 19 -7.45 -7.89 -1.35
CA LYS A 19 -7.03 -9.16 -1.95
C LYS A 19 -6.89 -9.09 -3.47
N HIS A 20 -7.72 -8.30 -4.13
CA HIS A 20 -7.67 -8.16 -5.59
C HIS A 20 -6.36 -7.50 -6.09
N VAL A 21 -5.74 -6.67 -5.29
CA VAL A 21 -4.46 -6.02 -5.64
C VAL A 21 -3.31 -7.02 -5.56
N ILE A 22 -3.43 -7.99 -4.67
CA ILE A 22 -2.39 -8.98 -4.40
C ILE A 22 -2.48 -10.16 -5.34
N ASP A 23 -3.70 -10.65 -5.57
CA ASP A 23 -3.96 -11.83 -6.39
C ASP A 23 -5.16 -11.53 -7.31
N PRO A 24 -4.90 -11.20 -8.59
CA PRO A 24 -5.97 -10.90 -9.54
C PRO A 24 -6.84 -12.10 -9.90
N HIS A 25 -6.45 -13.30 -9.50
CA HIS A 25 -7.22 -14.51 -9.76
C HIS A 25 -8.24 -14.82 -8.66
N THR A 26 -8.30 -14.03 -7.60
CA THR A 26 -9.33 -14.17 -6.58
C THR A 26 -10.67 -13.64 -7.10
N THR A 27 -11.77 -14.04 -6.45
CA THR A 27 -13.09 -13.49 -6.76
C THR A 27 -13.12 -11.97 -6.65
N ASP A 28 -12.30 -11.39 -5.79
CA ASP A 28 -12.19 -9.95 -5.66
C ASP A 28 -11.60 -9.29 -6.91
N GLY A 29 -10.75 -9.99 -7.66
CA GLY A 29 -10.16 -9.46 -8.89
C GLY A 29 -11.12 -9.40 -10.07
N ASP A 30 -12.12 -10.26 -10.10
CA ASP A 30 -13.05 -10.39 -11.24
C ASP A 30 -13.98 -9.18 -11.39
N TRP A 31 -14.22 -8.44 -10.34
CA TRP A 31 -15.15 -7.31 -10.36
C TRP A 31 -14.64 -6.10 -11.12
N ILE A 32 -13.32 -5.98 -11.32
CA ILE A 32 -12.72 -4.81 -11.98
C ILE A 32 -13.32 -4.56 -13.36
N SER A 33 -13.66 -5.62 -14.10
CA SER A 33 -14.26 -5.49 -15.42
C SER A 33 -15.78 -5.29 -15.42
N ASN A 34 -16.45 -5.55 -14.28
CA ASN A 34 -17.90 -5.59 -14.20
C ASN A 34 -18.52 -4.52 -13.30
N TYR A 35 -17.71 -3.80 -12.52
CA TYR A 35 -18.21 -2.82 -11.59
C TYR A 35 -18.20 -1.42 -12.19
N ASP A 36 -19.20 -0.66 -11.86
CA ASP A 36 -19.29 0.77 -12.06
C ASP A 36 -18.16 1.48 -11.28
N PRO A 37 -17.50 2.50 -11.87
CA PRO A 37 -16.42 3.21 -11.20
C PRO A 37 -16.78 3.79 -9.83
N GLN A 38 -18.00 4.27 -9.65
CA GLN A 38 -18.45 4.81 -8.38
C GLN A 38 -18.54 3.72 -7.30
N GLN A 39 -19.02 2.54 -7.66
CA GLN A 39 -19.08 1.40 -6.76
C GLN A 39 -17.68 0.93 -6.35
N LEU A 40 -16.74 0.96 -7.30
CA LEU A 40 -15.35 0.62 -7.02
C LEU A 40 -14.75 1.56 -5.98
N TRP A 41 -14.90 2.86 -6.18
CA TRP A 41 -14.40 3.87 -5.24
C TRP A 41 -15.00 3.65 -3.85
N GLN A 42 -16.32 3.48 -3.77
CA GLN A 42 -17.02 3.29 -2.51
C GLN A 42 -16.55 2.04 -1.77
N ARG A 43 -16.32 0.96 -2.52
CA ARG A 43 -15.82 -0.29 -1.93
C ARG A 43 -14.42 -0.13 -1.34
N GLU A 44 -13.52 0.53 -2.07
CA GLU A 44 -12.15 0.73 -1.60
C GLU A 44 -12.10 1.65 -0.39
N VAL A 45 -12.89 2.72 -0.39
CA VAL A 45 -12.99 3.61 0.78
C VAL A 45 -13.53 2.85 1.99
N THR A 46 -14.55 2.02 1.81
CA THR A 46 -15.13 1.22 2.89
C THR A 46 -14.10 0.26 3.47
N ARG A 47 -13.32 -0.40 2.62
CA ARG A 47 -12.25 -1.30 3.08
C ARG A 47 -11.20 -0.56 3.88
N LEU A 48 -10.82 0.63 3.42
CA LEU A 48 -9.87 1.46 4.16
C LEU A 48 -10.43 1.86 5.52
N GLN A 49 -11.70 2.26 5.58
CA GLN A 49 -12.35 2.60 6.85
C GLN A 49 -12.34 1.45 7.85
N GLN A 50 -12.46 0.23 7.37
CA GLN A 50 -12.44 -0.98 8.19
C GLN A 50 -11.04 -1.46 8.53
N SER A 51 -10.01 -0.89 7.91
CA SER A 51 -8.62 -1.27 8.12
C SER A 51 -7.97 -0.41 9.19
N ASP A 52 -6.93 -0.93 9.81
CA ASP A 52 -6.18 -0.21 10.84
C ASP A 52 -5.07 0.65 10.25
N VAL A 53 -4.49 0.24 9.13
CA VAL A 53 -3.38 0.92 8.47
C VAL A 53 -3.51 0.79 6.96
N LEU A 54 -2.80 1.66 6.24
CA LEU A 54 -2.63 1.54 4.79
C LEU A 54 -1.15 1.34 4.47
N ILE A 55 -0.85 0.29 3.71
CA ILE A 55 0.48 0.07 3.16
C ILE A 55 0.38 0.14 1.64
N SER A 56 1.13 1.05 1.03
CA SER A 56 1.11 1.31 -0.40
C SER A 56 2.45 1.00 -1.03
N GLU A 57 2.43 0.26 -2.13
CA GLU A 57 3.62 0.05 -2.96
C GLU A 57 3.57 1.10 -4.09
N VAL A 58 4.52 2.03 -4.08
CA VAL A 58 4.48 3.22 -4.92
C VAL A 58 5.57 3.25 -5.99
N THR A 59 6.22 2.12 -6.26
CA THR A 59 7.27 2.03 -7.28
C THR A 59 6.75 2.39 -8.67
N THR A 60 5.53 1.97 -9.00
CA THR A 60 4.85 2.35 -10.23
C THR A 60 3.74 3.35 -9.89
N PRO A 61 3.73 4.54 -10.50
CA PRO A 61 2.69 5.53 -10.23
C PRO A 61 1.29 5.00 -10.56
N ALA A 62 0.34 5.26 -9.67
CA ALA A 62 -1.06 4.88 -9.86
C ALA A 62 -1.96 5.89 -9.15
N PHE A 63 -2.98 6.39 -9.86
CA PHE A 63 -3.90 7.37 -9.29
C PHE A 63 -4.68 6.81 -8.10
N GLY A 64 -5.15 5.56 -8.22
CA GLY A 64 -5.92 4.93 -7.14
C GLY A 64 -5.14 4.83 -5.84
N VAL A 65 -3.87 4.48 -5.93
CA VAL A 65 -2.99 4.40 -4.75
C VAL A 65 -2.85 5.77 -4.10
N ALA A 66 -2.59 6.82 -4.90
CA ALA A 66 -2.43 8.18 -4.38
C ALA A 66 -3.71 8.65 -3.68
N PHE A 67 -4.88 8.38 -4.26
CA PHE A 67 -6.15 8.74 -3.65
C PHE A 67 -6.37 8.01 -2.32
N MET A 68 -6.01 6.74 -2.23
CA MET A 68 -6.14 5.98 -0.97
C MET A 68 -5.20 6.51 0.10
N MET A 69 -3.98 6.92 -0.27
CA MET A 69 -3.05 7.52 0.67
C MET A 69 -3.64 8.79 1.29
N GLU A 70 -4.25 9.65 0.48
CA GLU A 70 -4.88 10.87 0.96
C GLU A 70 -6.10 10.56 1.85
N GLU A 71 -6.91 9.58 1.48
CA GLU A 71 -8.03 9.15 2.31
C GLU A 71 -7.57 8.62 3.66
N ALA A 72 -6.46 7.86 3.70
CA ALA A 72 -5.91 7.37 4.96
C ALA A 72 -5.48 8.53 5.88
N ILE A 73 -4.87 9.56 5.30
CA ILE A 73 -4.49 10.77 6.05
C ILE A 73 -5.73 11.44 6.64
N LYS A 74 -6.78 11.62 5.84
CA LYS A 74 -8.04 12.22 6.31
C LYS A 74 -8.68 11.44 7.44
N LEU A 75 -8.58 10.12 7.39
CA LEU A 75 -9.13 9.23 8.40
C LEU A 75 -8.23 9.09 9.64
N GLY A 76 -7.06 9.72 9.62
CA GLY A 76 -6.11 9.61 10.72
C GLY A 76 -5.46 8.25 10.87
N LYS A 77 -5.45 7.45 9.81
CA LYS A 77 -4.87 6.11 9.85
C LYS A 77 -3.37 6.15 9.59
N PRO A 78 -2.57 5.35 10.33
CA PRO A 78 -1.16 5.19 10.00
C PRO A 78 -1.00 4.66 8.58
N GLN A 79 -0.01 5.19 7.85
CA GLN A 79 0.23 4.73 6.49
C GLN A 79 1.74 4.61 6.25
N LEU A 80 2.10 3.69 5.35
CA LEU A 80 3.47 3.45 4.92
C LEU A 80 3.49 3.33 3.40
N SER A 81 4.33 4.14 2.76
CA SER A 81 4.53 4.11 1.30
C SER A 81 5.90 3.52 1.01
N LEU A 82 5.91 2.42 0.28
CA LEU A 82 7.10 1.63 -0.01
C LEU A 82 7.52 1.78 -1.46
N TYR A 83 8.79 2.12 -1.67
CA TYR A 83 9.40 2.22 -2.98
C TYR A 83 10.52 1.18 -3.10
N TYR A 84 10.43 0.32 -4.11
CA TYR A 84 11.43 -0.73 -4.34
C TYR A 84 12.68 -0.14 -4.97
N ALA A 85 13.83 -0.26 -4.30
CA ALA A 85 15.09 0.28 -4.78
C ALA A 85 15.77 -0.73 -5.71
N LEU A 86 15.68 -0.48 -7.00
CA LEU A 86 16.50 -1.19 -7.97
C LEU A 86 17.88 -0.52 -8.02
N PRO A 87 18.98 -1.30 -8.14
CA PRO A 87 20.34 -0.76 -8.01
C PRO A 87 20.70 0.39 -8.95
N LEU A 88 19.94 0.56 -10.04
CA LEU A 88 20.25 1.56 -11.08
C LEU A 88 19.25 2.72 -11.15
N GLN A 89 18.31 2.84 -10.22
CA GLN A 89 17.22 3.83 -10.28
C GLN A 89 17.28 4.89 -9.18
N THR A 90 18.47 5.26 -8.74
CA THR A 90 18.61 6.24 -7.65
C THR A 90 18.17 7.66 -8.02
N GLU A 91 18.02 7.99 -9.31
CA GLU A 91 17.73 9.34 -9.75
C GLU A 91 16.24 9.62 -9.98
N GLU A 92 15.39 8.59 -10.02
CA GLU A 92 13.97 8.73 -10.35
C GLU A 92 13.05 8.54 -9.14
N LEU A 93 13.54 8.82 -7.95
CA LEU A 93 12.72 8.75 -6.75
C LEU A 93 11.61 9.80 -6.81
N PRO A 94 10.37 9.46 -6.41
CA PRO A 94 9.25 10.39 -6.50
C PRO A 94 9.41 11.52 -5.48
N LEU A 95 9.88 12.67 -5.95
CA LEU A 95 10.28 13.79 -5.10
C LEU A 95 9.11 14.32 -4.25
N MET A 96 7.91 14.39 -4.83
CA MET A 96 6.76 14.91 -4.10
C MET A 96 6.32 13.99 -2.99
N LEU A 97 6.39 12.68 -3.20
CA LEU A 97 6.09 11.71 -2.13
C LEU A 97 7.09 11.80 -0.99
N ARG A 98 8.36 12.01 -1.32
CA ARG A 98 9.42 12.15 -0.32
C ARG A 98 9.30 13.43 0.47
N GLY A 99 8.81 14.50 -0.16
CA GLY A 99 8.74 15.82 0.45
C GLY A 99 7.44 16.10 1.20
N LYS A 100 6.38 15.32 0.99
CA LYS A 100 5.10 15.53 1.65
C LYS A 100 5.20 15.14 3.13
N PRO A 101 4.99 16.07 4.08
CA PRO A 101 5.32 15.81 5.49
C PRO A 101 4.47 14.75 6.18
N ASP A 102 3.25 14.50 5.69
CA ASP A 102 2.34 13.52 6.28
C ASP A 102 2.42 12.14 5.60
N ILE A 103 3.36 11.94 4.68
CA ILE A 103 3.62 10.66 4.04
C ILE A 103 4.81 9.97 4.69
N ASN A 104 4.61 8.76 5.18
CA ASN A 104 5.69 7.92 5.69
C ASN A 104 6.28 7.12 4.54
N PHE A 105 7.31 7.66 3.92
CA PHE A 105 7.95 7.09 2.72
C PHE A 105 9.20 6.31 3.13
N LYS A 106 9.30 5.05 2.67
CA LYS A 106 10.47 4.20 2.89
C LYS A 106 10.88 3.49 1.61
N ILE A 107 12.19 3.46 1.39
CA ILE A 107 12.79 2.66 0.33
C ILE A 107 13.09 1.28 0.89
N TYR A 108 12.82 0.23 0.13
CA TYR A 108 13.07 -1.13 0.57
C TYR A 108 13.68 -1.96 -0.55
N THR A 109 14.29 -3.07 -0.16
CA THR A 109 14.75 -4.15 -1.04
C THR A 109 14.13 -5.45 -0.55
N GLU A 110 14.37 -6.54 -1.26
CA GLU A 110 13.91 -7.86 -0.80
C GLU A 110 14.49 -8.20 0.58
N ASP A 111 15.74 -7.82 0.82
CA ASP A 111 16.42 -8.10 2.09
C ASP A 111 15.94 -7.23 3.25
N THR A 112 15.44 -6.03 2.98
CA THR A 112 15.04 -5.07 4.02
C THR A 112 13.53 -4.98 4.22
N ALA A 113 12.72 -5.58 3.36
CA ALA A 113 11.27 -5.47 3.41
C ALA A 113 10.70 -5.86 4.77
N LYS A 114 11.14 -6.97 5.34
CA LYS A 114 10.65 -7.45 6.63
C LYS A 114 11.00 -6.48 7.76
N VAL A 115 12.21 -5.95 7.75
CA VAL A 115 12.66 -4.99 8.77
C VAL A 115 11.83 -3.71 8.71
N VAL A 116 11.63 -3.17 7.50
CA VAL A 116 10.85 -1.95 7.31
C VAL A 116 9.41 -2.14 7.78
N LEU A 117 8.78 -3.24 7.41
CA LEU A 117 7.41 -3.55 7.84
C LEU A 117 7.32 -3.76 9.34
N THR A 118 8.25 -4.50 9.93
CA THR A 118 8.27 -4.74 11.37
C THR A 118 8.40 -3.43 12.14
N GLU A 119 9.30 -2.55 11.75
CA GLU A 119 9.47 -1.25 12.37
C GLU A 119 8.20 -0.40 12.28
N PHE A 120 7.53 -0.41 11.11
CA PHE A 120 6.28 0.31 10.95
C PHE A 120 5.22 -0.17 11.94
N PHE A 121 5.00 -1.48 12.00
CA PHE A 121 3.98 -2.04 12.90
C PHE A 121 4.32 -1.83 14.37
N ASP A 122 5.60 -1.90 14.73
CA ASP A 122 6.02 -1.67 16.11
C ASP A 122 5.81 -0.22 16.55
N ASN A 123 5.97 0.72 15.63
CA ASN A 123 5.84 2.15 15.94
C ASN A 123 4.39 2.63 16.09
N ILE A 124 3.43 1.87 15.61
CA ILE A 124 2.00 2.25 15.68
C ILE A 124 1.26 1.63 16.87
N LYS A 125 1.93 0.84 17.66
CA LYS A 125 1.32 0.20 18.85
C LYS A 125 1.12 1.20 19.99
#